data_624fcdf0988c34d7e068654610e95f89
#
_entry.id   624fcdf0988c34d7e068654610e95f89
#
_cell.length_a   1.000
_cell.length_b   1.000
_cell.length_c   1.000
_cell.angle_alpha   90.00
_cell.angle_beta   90.00
_cell.angle_gamma   90.00
#
_symmetry.space_group_name_H-M   'P 1'
#
loop_
_entity.id
_entity.type
_entity.pdbx_description
1 polymer ?
#
loop_
_entity_poly.entity_id
_entity_poly.type
_entity_poly.pdbx_seq_one_letter_code
_entity_poly.pdbx_strand_id
1 'polypeptide(L)'
;MVAYAGSFTSQYRAELEELWREKIDKLKIPSQKAITMMGLLEDKVKTKIWTAANLPNDNLSIENAIIMFRSRRWPLMIDPQNQANKFIKKLGQDESETGLDVMKTSNPNLLRNLELGIQTGKWVLIENVGQELDPALEPILLQQKVKSGGGWTLKLGDKVINYDDHFRFFMTTTLPNPHYSPETSVKVTLLNFSITPFGLEEQMLNQFVLQEMPDLQKKKDSIVLQNAQSAKTLREIEDKILGGLTKNSDISAILEDDQLINILAESKQTSDDINQRLIESEETEKEIDLTRESYRSVAFRASLLFFCIIDLAIIDPMYQYSLQWFSHLFGVAIDSSPKPEEVTKRSQSLNDYFTLLLYENVCRSLFEKDKTQFSFMLTVKILFGSNQLDASEWRYFLAGPGGEIIIPPNPTDWLGELEWAEVYKLVYGTKTLDTFKGFLEYFMKEHRQFRAIFDSKDPELEALPGGWDDKLNSFQKLIVLKAIRSDKISQGIVNFIVEKIGEPFIIPPTFDLTKSFKDSSVTSPLIFVLSTGSDPVSDYLRFAEEMNMSK
;
A
#
# COMPACT_ATOMS: atom_id res chain seq x y z
N MET A 1 -21.73 -8.89 -5.65
CA MET A 1 -20.44 -8.52 -5.08
C MET A 1 -19.28 -8.93 -5.99
N VAL A 2 -19.00 -10.20 -6.20
CA VAL A 2 -17.81 -10.70 -6.94
C VAL A 2 -17.61 -10.04 -8.32
N ALA A 3 -18.67 -9.67 -9.05
CA ALA A 3 -18.55 -9.13 -10.40
C ALA A 3 -17.97 -7.70 -10.49
N TYR A 4 -18.14 -6.89 -9.45
CA TYR A 4 -17.81 -5.46 -9.49
C TYR A 4 -17.01 -4.95 -8.29
N ALA A 5 -16.98 -5.69 -7.19
CA ALA A 5 -16.29 -5.25 -5.97
C ALA A 5 -14.77 -5.09 -6.13
N GLY A 6 -14.18 -5.75 -7.14
CA GLY A 6 -12.74 -5.70 -7.38
C GLY A 6 -12.16 -4.31 -7.64
N SER A 7 -12.96 -3.38 -8.18
CA SER A 7 -12.57 -1.99 -8.40
C SER A 7 -12.90 -1.06 -7.22
N PHE A 8 -13.64 -1.54 -6.22
CA PHE A 8 -14.04 -0.74 -5.07
C PHE A 8 -12.94 -0.68 -4.02
N THR A 9 -12.83 0.47 -3.36
CA THR A 9 -11.99 0.63 -2.18
C THR A 9 -12.54 -0.17 -1.00
N SER A 10 -11.72 -0.39 0.04
CA SER A 10 -12.13 -1.10 1.26
C SER A 10 -13.37 -0.49 1.93
N GLN A 11 -13.47 0.83 1.93
CA GLN A 11 -14.62 1.55 2.50
C GLN A 11 -15.92 1.21 1.77
N TYR A 12 -15.95 1.31 0.44
CA TYR A 12 -17.14 0.98 -0.36
C TYR A 12 -17.53 -0.50 -0.27
N ARG A 13 -16.54 -1.39 -0.11
CA ARG A 13 -16.82 -2.81 0.12
C ARG A 13 -17.51 -3.05 1.46
N ALA A 14 -17.01 -2.40 2.53
CA ALA A 14 -17.62 -2.49 3.85
C ALA A 14 -19.07 -1.99 3.86
N GLU A 15 -19.33 -0.83 3.25
CA GLU A 15 -20.70 -0.29 3.06
C GLU A 15 -21.59 -1.27 2.26
N LEU A 16 -21.06 -1.89 1.21
CA LEU A 16 -21.80 -2.85 0.41
C LEU A 16 -22.12 -4.12 1.21
N GLU A 17 -21.20 -4.62 2.04
CA GLU A 17 -21.46 -5.76 2.94
C GLU A 17 -22.54 -5.43 3.97
N GLU A 18 -22.52 -4.24 4.55
CA GLU A 18 -23.52 -3.78 5.51
C GLU A 18 -24.92 -3.72 4.88
N LEU A 19 -25.03 -3.15 3.68
CA LEU A 19 -26.28 -3.12 2.92
C LEU A 19 -26.82 -4.54 2.62
N TRP A 20 -25.94 -5.50 2.32
CA TRP A 20 -26.33 -6.87 2.12
C TRP A 20 -26.79 -7.55 3.41
N ARG A 21 -26.12 -7.29 4.54
CA ARG A 21 -26.54 -7.79 5.87
C ARG A 21 -27.93 -7.29 6.23
N GLU A 22 -28.16 -5.97 6.10
CA GLU A 22 -29.50 -5.40 6.33
C GLU A 22 -30.57 -6.06 5.46
N LYS A 23 -30.26 -6.34 4.20
CA LYS A 23 -31.20 -6.98 3.29
C LYS A 23 -31.51 -8.44 3.67
N ILE A 24 -30.50 -9.20 4.11
CA ILE A 24 -30.62 -10.55 4.62
C ILE A 24 -31.50 -10.55 5.88
N ASP A 25 -31.28 -9.62 6.81
CA ASP A 25 -32.05 -9.48 8.04
C ASP A 25 -33.52 -9.09 7.75
N LYS A 26 -33.74 -8.13 6.83
CA LYS A 26 -35.10 -7.75 6.39
C LYS A 26 -35.87 -8.92 5.76
N LEU A 27 -35.16 -9.79 5.05
CA LEU A 27 -35.75 -10.99 4.43
C LEU A 27 -35.87 -12.17 5.41
N LYS A 28 -35.43 -12.01 6.68
CA LYS A 28 -35.43 -13.05 7.72
C LYS A 28 -34.73 -14.34 7.28
N ILE A 29 -33.67 -14.22 6.49
CA ILE A 29 -32.85 -15.36 6.08
C ILE A 29 -31.95 -15.73 7.26
N PRO A 30 -31.99 -16.99 7.75
CA PRO A 30 -31.08 -17.42 8.83
C PRO A 30 -29.64 -17.27 8.40
N SER A 31 -28.88 -16.48 9.15
CA SER A 31 -27.49 -16.21 8.85
C SER A 31 -26.66 -15.99 10.11
N GLN A 32 -25.36 -16.22 10.03
CA GLN A 32 -24.43 -15.86 11.09
C GLN A 32 -24.32 -14.34 11.19
N LYS A 33 -24.25 -13.80 12.42
CA LYS A 33 -24.20 -12.34 12.67
C LYS A 33 -23.00 -11.62 12.02
N ALA A 34 -21.93 -12.34 11.70
CA ALA A 34 -20.70 -11.80 11.13
C ALA A 34 -20.38 -12.43 9.75
N ILE A 35 -21.34 -12.36 8.81
CA ILE A 35 -21.08 -12.80 7.43
C ILE A 35 -20.16 -11.79 6.76
N THR A 36 -19.00 -12.26 6.32
CA THR A 36 -18.07 -11.53 5.45
C THR A 36 -17.96 -12.22 4.11
N MET A 37 -17.53 -11.50 3.07
CA MET A 37 -17.28 -12.09 1.76
C MET A 37 -16.26 -13.23 1.86
N MET A 38 -15.25 -13.06 2.68
CA MET A 38 -14.20 -14.06 2.94
C MET A 38 -14.78 -15.34 3.58
N GLY A 39 -15.56 -15.21 4.65
CA GLY A 39 -16.14 -16.37 5.35
C GLY A 39 -17.18 -17.14 4.54
N LEU A 40 -17.84 -16.49 3.56
CA LEU A 40 -18.86 -17.12 2.73
C LEU A 40 -18.30 -17.82 1.48
N LEU A 41 -17.27 -17.23 0.86
CA LEU A 41 -16.84 -17.63 -0.47
C LEU A 41 -15.59 -18.51 -0.48
N GLU A 42 -14.79 -18.47 0.56
CA GLU A 42 -13.51 -19.20 0.58
C GLU A 42 -13.18 -19.78 1.96
N ASP A 43 -12.32 -20.80 1.94
CA ASP A 43 -11.83 -21.48 3.11
C ASP A 43 -10.61 -20.73 3.70
N LYS A 44 -10.54 -20.66 5.05
CA LYS A 44 -9.39 -20.11 5.76
C LYS A 44 -8.06 -20.80 5.40
N VAL A 45 -8.09 -22.08 5.02
CA VAL A 45 -6.90 -22.82 4.57
C VAL A 45 -6.36 -22.26 3.27
N LYS A 46 -7.23 -21.99 2.28
CA LYS A 46 -6.80 -21.40 1.00
C LYS A 46 -6.24 -20.01 1.15
N THR A 47 -6.85 -19.16 1.99
CA THR A 47 -6.30 -17.83 2.28
C THR A 47 -4.88 -17.89 2.85
N LYS A 48 -4.59 -18.88 3.71
CA LYS A 48 -3.24 -19.10 4.25
C LYS A 48 -2.25 -19.57 3.18
N ILE A 49 -2.67 -20.45 2.27
CA ILE A 49 -1.85 -20.87 1.12
C ILE A 49 -1.52 -19.67 0.23
N TRP A 50 -2.48 -18.80 -0.03
CA TRP A 50 -2.26 -17.59 -0.83
C TRP A 50 -1.30 -16.60 -0.15
N THR A 51 -1.41 -16.43 1.16
CA THR A 51 -0.48 -15.59 1.93
C THR A 51 0.94 -16.19 1.89
N ALA A 52 1.09 -17.51 1.98
CA ALA A 52 2.37 -18.19 1.80
C ALA A 52 2.93 -18.05 0.37
N ALA A 53 2.05 -17.89 -0.62
CA ALA A 53 2.42 -17.60 -2.01
C ALA A 53 2.66 -16.10 -2.30
N ASN A 54 2.98 -15.29 -1.28
CA ASN A 54 3.27 -13.86 -1.35
C ASN A 54 2.06 -12.94 -1.61
N LEU A 55 0.83 -13.39 -1.33
CA LEU A 55 -0.31 -12.48 -1.26
C LEU A 55 -0.17 -11.61 0.00
N PRO A 56 -0.32 -10.26 -0.10
CA PRO A 56 -0.36 -9.42 1.08
C PRO A 56 -1.44 -9.86 2.07
N ASN A 57 -1.12 -9.87 3.36
CA ASN A 57 -2.03 -10.34 4.41
C ASN A 57 -2.96 -9.21 4.90
N ASP A 58 -3.59 -8.52 3.96
CA ASP A 58 -4.62 -7.53 4.23
C ASP A 58 -5.96 -7.99 3.64
N ASN A 59 -7.06 -7.56 4.25
CA ASN A 59 -8.40 -7.97 3.85
C ASN A 59 -8.69 -7.66 2.38
N LEU A 60 -8.24 -6.48 1.89
CA LEU A 60 -8.47 -6.08 0.51
C LEU A 60 -7.80 -7.01 -0.50
N SER A 61 -6.54 -7.39 -0.24
CA SER A 61 -5.78 -8.31 -1.10
C SER A 61 -6.37 -9.72 -1.08
N ILE A 62 -6.79 -10.20 0.09
CA ILE A 62 -7.45 -11.51 0.22
C ILE A 62 -8.79 -11.52 -0.53
N GLU A 63 -9.61 -10.49 -0.37
CA GLU A 63 -10.86 -10.35 -1.11
C GLU A 63 -10.65 -10.25 -2.62
N ASN A 64 -9.62 -9.54 -3.06
CA ASN A 64 -9.23 -9.48 -4.47
C ASN A 64 -8.85 -10.86 -5.01
N ALA A 65 -8.13 -11.67 -4.24
CA ALA A 65 -7.81 -13.04 -4.61
C ALA A 65 -9.08 -13.91 -4.69
N ILE A 66 -10.01 -13.77 -3.74
CA ILE A 66 -11.32 -14.46 -3.80
C ILE A 66 -12.07 -14.08 -5.08
N ILE A 67 -12.17 -12.78 -5.38
CA ILE A 67 -12.84 -12.28 -6.59
C ILE A 67 -12.15 -12.81 -7.84
N MET A 68 -10.81 -12.82 -7.87
CA MET A 68 -10.01 -13.31 -8.98
C MET A 68 -10.32 -14.76 -9.35
N PHE A 69 -10.45 -15.64 -8.34
CA PHE A 69 -10.71 -17.07 -8.58
C PHE A 69 -12.21 -17.43 -8.71
N ARG A 70 -13.10 -16.62 -8.15
CA ARG A 70 -14.55 -16.86 -8.17
C ARG A 70 -15.29 -16.10 -9.27
N SER A 71 -14.65 -15.12 -9.91
CA SER A 71 -15.24 -14.39 -11.03
C SER A 71 -15.37 -15.29 -12.27
N ARG A 72 -16.43 -15.06 -13.05
CA ARG A 72 -16.60 -15.70 -14.35
C ARG A 72 -15.73 -15.08 -15.45
N ARG A 73 -15.37 -13.81 -15.28
CA ARG A 73 -14.54 -13.06 -16.23
C ARG A 73 -13.08 -13.14 -15.80
N TRP A 74 -12.19 -13.10 -16.77
CA TRP A 74 -10.76 -13.11 -16.51
C TRP A 74 -10.32 -11.84 -15.77
N PRO A 75 -9.44 -11.96 -14.79
CA PRO A 75 -8.97 -10.82 -13.99
C PRO A 75 -7.99 -9.95 -14.77
N LEU A 76 -8.17 -8.64 -14.68
CA LEU A 76 -7.22 -7.62 -15.06
C LEU A 76 -6.84 -6.83 -13.80
N MET A 77 -5.60 -7.01 -13.36
CA MET A 77 -5.11 -6.48 -12.09
C MET A 77 -4.34 -5.18 -12.30
N ILE A 78 -4.76 -4.13 -11.62
CA ILE A 78 -4.04 -2.86 -11.51
C ILE A 78 -3.01 -3.05 -10.42
N ASP A 79 -1.75 -3.23 -10.80
CA ASP A 79 -0.67 -3.68 -9.93
C ASP A 79 0.62 -2.87 -10.16
N PRO A 80 0.65 -1.59 -9.79
CA PRO A 80 1.81 -0.72 -10.01
C PRO A 80 3.05 -1.16 -9.23
N GLN A 81 2.89 -1.93 -8.15
CA GLN A 81 3.97 -2.40 -7.28
C GLN A 81 4.31 -3.89 -7.45
N ASN A 82 3.76 -4.55 -8.47
CA ASN A 82 4.00 -5.96 -8.80
C ASN A 82 3.66 -6.96 -7.66
N GLN A 83 2.66 -6.68 -6.82
CA GLN A 83 2.22 -7.57 -5.75
C GLN A 83 1.44 -8.76 -6.29
N ALA A 84 0.40 -8.50 -7.09
CA ALA A 84 -0.40 -9.53 -7.74
C ALA A 84 0.45 -10.36 -8.73
N ASN A 85 1.38 -9.72 -9.44
CA ASN A 85 2.29 -10.39 -10.34
C ASN A 85 3.14 -11.44 -9.63
N LYS A 86 3.77 -11.07 -8.50
CA LYS A 86 4.57 -12.00 -7.68
C LYS A 86 3.72 -13.13 -7.11
N PHE A 87 2.52 -12.80 -6.63
CA PHE A 87 1.57 -13.77 -6.11
C PHE A 87 1.19 -14.82 -7.14
N ILE A 88 0.76 -14.41 -8.35
CA ILE A 88 0.35 -15.35 -9.40
C ILE A 88 1.52 -16.19 -9.88
N LYS A 89 2.73 -15.61 -10.02
CA LYS A 89 3.93 -16.37 -10.39
C LYS A 89 4.23 -17.48 -9.39
N LYS A 90 4.18 -17.17 -8.10
CA LYS A 90 4.45 -18.15 -7.06
C LYS A 90 3.35 -19.20 -6.98
N LEU A 91 2.09 -18.75 -6.95
CA LEU A 91 0.94 -19.66 -6.88
C LEU A 91 0.86 -20.57 -8.12
N GLY A 92 1.12 -20.04 -9.32
CA GLY A 92 1.11 -20.82 -10.55
C GLY A 92 2.23 -21.85 -10.61
N GLN A 93 3.36 -21.63 -9.94
CA GLN A 93 4.40 -22.65 -9.78
C GLN A 93 4.02 -23.76 -8.80
N ASP A 94 3.27 -23.40 -7.74
CA ASP A 94 2.94 -24.31 -6.65
C ASP A 94 1.65 -25.11 -6.90
N GLU A 95 0.61 -24.49 -7.53
CA GLU A 95 -0.72 -25.10 -7.72
C GLU A 95 -1.03 -25.57 -9.15
N SER A 96 -0.33 -25.06 -10.17
CA SER A 96 -0.63 -25.47 -11.55
C SER A 96 0.03 -26.79 -11.91
N GLU A 97 -0.76 -27.81 -12.22
CA GLU A 97 -0.27 -29.12 -12.67
C GLU A 97 0.49 -29.04 -14.00
N THR A 98 0.11 -28.10 -14.87
CA THR A 98 0.67 -27.92 -16.22
C THR A 98 1.67 -26.77 -16.33
N GLY A 99 1.85 -26.00 -15.26
CA GLY A 99 2.76 -24.87 -15.18
C GLY A 99 2.14 -23.52 -15.56
N LEU A 100 2.94 -22.48 -15.42
CA LEU A 100 2.59 -21.08 -15.71
C LEU A 100 3.48 -20.53 -16.82
N ASP A 101 2.87 -19.97 -17.87
CA ASP A 101 3.56 -19.21 -18.92
C ASP A 101 3.39 -17.72 -18.66
N VAL A 102 4.51 -16.98 -18.57
CA VAL A 102 4.52 -15.52 -18.35
C VAL A 102 4.96 -14.83 -19.62
N MET A 103 4.18 -13.86 -20.08
CA MET A 103 4.42 -13.15 -21.33
C MET A 103 4.16 -11.66 -21.20
N LYS A 104 4.82 -10.87 -22.05
CA LYS A 104 4.52 -9.43 -22.19
C LYS A 104 3.65 -9.24 -23.44
N THR A 105 2.85 -8.17 -23.45
CA THR A 105 2.04 -7.78 -24.63
C THR A 105 2.88 -7.54 -25.88
N SER A 106 4.15 -7.14 -25.73
CA SER A 106 5.10 -6.93 -26.82
C SER A 106 5.69 -8.21 -27.43
N ASN A 107 5.33 -9.38 -26.91
CA ASN A 107 5.88 -10.66 -27.42
C ASN A 107 5.28 -11.00 -28.79
N PRO A 108 6.08 -11.14 -29.86
CA PRO A 108 5.59 -11.45 -31.21
C PRO A 108 4.90 -12.81 -31.31
N ASN A 109 5.19 -13.73 -30.39
CA ASN A 109 4.59 -15.07 -30.35
C ASN A 109 3.42 -15.17 -29.37
N LEU A 110 2.85 -14.04 -28.90
CA LEU A 110 1.82 -14.01 -27.89
C LEU A 110 0.63 -14.95 -28.20
N LEU A 111 0.04 -14.82 -29.39
CA LEU A 111 -1.11 -15.61 -29.80
C LEU A 111 -0.78 -17.10 -29.91
N ARG A 112 0.40 -17.45 -30.40
CA ARG A 112 0.83 -18.85 -30.50
C ARG A 112 1.01 -19.50 -29.14
N ASN A 113 1.59 -18.79 -28.20
CA ASN A 113 1.78 -19.28 -26.83
C ASN A 113 0.43 -19.38 -26.11
N LEU A 114 -0.49 -18.44 -26.35
CA LEU A 114 -1.87 -18.53 -25.85
C LEU A 114 -2.61 -19.76 -26.44
N GLU A 115 -2.48 -20.02 -27.75
CA GLU A 115 -3.04 -21.25 -28.36
C GLU A 115 -2.56 -22.51 -27.62
N LEU A 116 -1.26 -22.62 -27.38
CA LEU A 116 -0.69 -23.74 -26.65
C LEU A 116 -1.17 -23.81 -25.20
N GLY A 117 -1.22 -22.70 -24.50
CA GLY A 117 -1.70 -22.63 -23.12
C GLY A 117 -3.16 -23.09 -23.00
N ILE A 118 -4.03 -22.67 -23.92
CA ILE A 118 -5.44 -23.07 -23.95
C ILE A 118 -5.59 -24.58 -24.22
N GLN A 119 -4.80 -25.13 -25.15
CA GLN A 119 -4.85 -26.54 -25.50
C GLN A 119 -4.30 -27.46 -24.40
N THR A 120 -3.32 -27.01 -23.64
CA THR A 120 -2.63 -27.80 -22.61
C THR A 120 -3.13 -27.54 -21.20
N GLY A 121 -4.11 -26.63 -21.01
CA GLY A 121 -4.63 -26.29 -19.70
C GLY A 121 -3.66 -25.49 -18.81
N LYS A 122 -2.64 -24.85 -19.39
CA LYS A 122 -1.68 -24.04 -18.64
C LYS A 122 -2.26 -22.75 -18.13
N TRP A 123 -1.71 -22.26 -17.03
CA TRP A 123 -1.95 -20.90 -16.58
C TRP A 123 -1.14 -19.93 -17.45
N VAL A 124 -1.74 -18.83 -17.84
CA VAL A 124 -1.08 -17.79 -18.64
C VAL A 124 -1.24 -16.44 -17.98
N LEU A 125 -0.11 -15.75 -17.77
CA LEU A 125 -0.05 -14.39 -17.25
C LEU A 125 0.50 -13.45 -18.32
N ILE A 126 -0.30 -12.43 -18.70
CA ILE A 126 0.16 -11.32 -19.54
C ILE A 126 0.51 -10.14 -18.65
N GLU A 127 1.77 -9.71 -18.74
CA GLU A 127 2.31 -8.57 -17.99
C GLU A 127 2.25 -7.27 -18.79
N ASN A 128 2.13 -6.15 -18.07
CA ASN A 128 2.20 -4.79 -18.61
C ASN A 128 1.19 -4.51 -19.73
N VAL A 129 -0.06 -4.89 -19.47
CA VAL A 129 -1.17 -4.57 -20.37
C VAL A 129 -1.39 -3.05 -20.36
N GLY A 130 -1.50 -2.45 -21.53
CA GLY A 130 -1.83 -1.03 -21.70
C GLY A 130 -3.31 -0.72 -21.41
N GLN A 131 -3.71 0.51 -21.72
CA GLN A 131 -5.13 0.92 -21.58
C GLN A 131 -6.03 0.27 -22.64
N GLU A 132 -5.48 -0.12 -23.77
CA GLU A 132 -6.20 -0.82 -24.83
C GLU A 132 -5.79 -2.29 -24.83
N LEU A 133 -6.78 -3.17 -24.91
CA LEU A 133 -6.57 -4.61 -25.06
C LEU A 133 -6.53 -4.96 -26.54
N ASP A 134 -5.63 -5.88 -26.90
CA ASP A 134 -5.56 -6.40 -28.28
C ASP A 134 -6.90 -7.07 -28.63
N PRO A 135 -7.58 -6.64 -29.71
CA PRO A 135 -8.82 -7.25 -30.18
C PRO A 135 -8.72 -8.75 -30.41
N ALA A 136 -7.53 -9.28 -30.71
CA ALA A 136 -7.31 -10.71 -30.88
C ALA A 136 -7.54 -11.53 -29.59
N LEU A 137 -7.52 -10.90 -28.41
CA LEU A 137 -7.82 -11.54 -27.14
C LEU A 137 -9.33 -11.65 -26.85
N GLU A 138 -10.18 -10.95 -27.60
CA GLU A 138 -11.61 -10.87 -27.33
C GLU A 138 -12.31 -12.23 -27.19
N PRO A 139 -12.07 -13.25 -28.05
CA PRO A 139 -12.70 -14.56 -27.91
C PRO A 139 -12.34 -15.24 -26.58
N ILE A 140 -11.13 -15.02 -26.08
CA ILE A 140 -10.66 -15.54 -24.79
C ILE A 140 -11.35 -14.81 -23.65
N LEU A 141 -11.40 -13.47 -23.71
CA LEU A 141 -12.01 -12.62 -22.69
C LEU A 141 -13.51 -12.88 -22.53
N LEU A 142 -14.21 -13.04 -23.62
CA LEU A 142 -15.63 -13.35 -23.64
C LEU A 142 -15.92 -14.86 -23.44
N GLN A 143 -14.88 -15.71 -23.34
CA GLN A 143 -15.02 -17.16 -23.19
C GLN A 143 -15.98 -17.76 -24.23
N GLN A 144 -15.81 -17.40 -25.49
CA GLN A 144 -16.67 -17.84 -26.60
C GLN A 144 -16.43 -19.31 -26.93
N LYS A 145 -16.76 -20.19 -25.97
CA LYS A 145 -16.59 -21.64 -26.09
C LYS A 145 -17.76 -22.25 -26.87
N VAL A 146 -17.46 -23.11 -27.83
CA VAL A 146 -18.44 -23.88 -28.60
C VAL A 146 -18.23 -25.35 -28.33
N LYS A 147 -19.32 -26.08 -28.05
CA LYS A 147 -19.25 -27.54 -27.85
C LYS A 147 -19.12 -28.23 -29.19
N SER A 148 -18.06 -29.01 -29.38
CA SER A 148 -17.79 -29.75 -30.61
C SER A 148 -17.20 -31.13 -30.30
N GLY A 149 -17.79 -32.19 -30.81
CA GLY A 149 -17.24 -33.54 -30.74
C GLY A 149 -16.96 -34.11 -29.34
N GLY A 150 -17.67 -33.64 -28.30
CA GLY A 150 -17.51 -34.12 -26.92
C GLY A 150 -16.56 -33.26 -26.05
N GLY A 151 -15.94 -32.24 -26.61
CA GLY A 151 -15.10 -31.26 -25.91
C GLY A 151 -15.53 -29.82 -26.18
N TRP A 152 -14.84 -28.88 -25.53
CA TRP A 152 -14.99 -27.46 -25.79
C TRP A 152 -13.95 -27.00 -26.80
N THR A 153 -14.36 -26.14 -27.71
CA THR A 153 -13.45 -25.48 -28.67
C THR A 153 -13.62 -23.97 -28.61
N LEU A 154 -12.56 -23.25 -28.92
CA LEU A 154 -12.53 -21.80 -29.01
C LEU A 154 -11.98 -21.39 -30.38
N LYS A 155 -12.59 -20.40 -31.02
CA LYS A 155 -12.05 -19.81 -32.25
C LYS A 155 -11.13 -18.66 -31.89
N LEU A 156 -9.84 -18.79 -32.22
CA LEU A 156 -8.82 -17.74 -32.03
C LEU A 156 -8.25 -17.32 -33.37
N GLY A 157 -8.57 -16.12 -33.82
CA GLY A 157 -8.31 -15.69 -35.19
C GLY A 157 -9.00 -16.60 -36.22
N ASP A 158 -8.24 -17.20 -37.13
CA ASP A 158 -8.76 -18.12 -38.17
C ASP A 158 -8.74 -19.59 -37.74
N LYS A 159 -8.22 -19.90 -36.56
CA LYS A 159 -8.08 -21.28 -36.07
C LYS A 159 -9.13 -21.64 -35.02
N VAL A 160 -9.59 -22.87 -35.08
CA VAL A 160 -10.42 -23.48 -34.03
C VAL A 160 -9.51 -24.38 -33.20
N ILE A 161 -9.39 -24.11 -31.92
CA ILE A 161 -8.53 -24.82 -30.99
C ILE A 161 -9.34 -25.55 -29.92
N ASN A 162 -8.84 -26.67 -29.43
CA ASN A 162 -9.43 -27.37 -28.30
C ASN A 162 -9.21 -26.55 -27.02
N TYR A 163 -10.23 -26.48 -26.17
CA TYR A 163 -10.19 -25.74 -24.92
C TYR A 163 -10.14 -26.71 -23.74
N ASP A 164 -9.10 -26.59 -22.93
CA ASP A 164 -8.95 -27.33 -21.69
C ASP A 164 -9.52 -26.51 -20.51
N ASP A 165 -10.34 -27.15 -19.66
CA ASP A 165 -11.01 -26.48 -18.55
C ASP A 165 -10.06 -26.08 -17.38
N HIS A 166 -8.83 -26.61 -17.34
CA HIS A 166 -7.79 -26.22 -16.38
C HIS A 166 -7.09 -24.91 -16.76
N PHE A 167 -7.29 -24.44 -18.00
CA PHE A 167 -6.75 -23.17 -18.45
C PHE A 167 -7.19 -22.01 -17.57
N ARG A 168 -6.23 -21.19 -17.16
CA ARG A 168 -6.45 -19.93 -16.42
C ARG A 168 -5.73 -18.78 -17.10
N PHE A 169 -6.37 -17.63 -17.14
CA PHE A 169 -5.84 -16.46 -17.81
C PHE A 169 -5.82 -15.25 -16.88
N PHE A 170 -4.65 -14.61 -16.76
CA PHE A 170 -4.41 -13.49 -15.88
C PHE A 170 -3.77 -12.35 -16.65
N MET A 171 -4.12 -11.11 -16.31
CA MET A 171 -3.53 -9.91 -16.90
C MET A 171 -3.15 -8.94 -15.79
N THR A 172 -1.96 -8.32 -15.91
CA THR A 172 -1.53 -7.26 -14.99
C THR A 172 -1.16 -5.99 -15.74
N THR A 173 -1.44 -4.84 -15.16
CA THR A 173 -0.98 -3.54 -15.63
C THR A 173 -0.20 -2.83 -14.54
N THR A 174 0.89 -2.19 -14.91
CA THR A 174 1.68 -1.33 -14.01
C THR A 174 1.20 0.11 -13.97
N LEU A 175 0.19 0.45 -14.76
CA LEU A 175 -0.41 1.78 -14.73
C LEU A 175 -1.12 1.99 -13.38
N PRO A 176 -0.82 3.07 -12.64
CA PRO A 176 -1.41 3.28 -11.31
C PRO A 176 -2.89 3.68 -11.37
N ASN A 177 -3.31 4.35 -12.42
CA ASN A 177 -4.70 4.78 -12.61
C ASN A 177 -5.13 4.66 -14.08
N PRO A 178 -5.27 3.43 -14.61
CA PRO A 178 -5.66 3.22 -16.00
C PRO A 178 -7.14 3.57 -16.21
N HIS A 179 -7.45 4.25 -17.31
CA HIS A 179 -8.81 4.56 -17.73
C HIS A 179 -9.25 3.59 -18.82
N TYR A 180 -9.78 2.44 -18.43
CA TYR A 180 -10.33 1.47 -19.36
C TYR A 180 -11.72 1.92 -19.88
N SER A 181 -11.95 1.71 -21.17
CA SER A 181 -13.25 1.96 -21.77
C SER A 181 -14.33 1.10 -21.12
N PRO A 182 -15.60 1.53 -21.09
CA PRO A 182 -16.70 0.70 -20.61
C PRO A 182 -16.78 -0.67 -21.32
N GLU A 183 -16.45 -0.70 -22.61
CA GLU A 183 -16.41 -1.92 -23.40
C GLU A 183 -15.38 -2.92 -22.89
N THR A 184 -14.17 -2.48 -22.55
CA THR A 184 -13.12 -3.31 -21.94
C THR A 184 -13.53 -3.76 -20.54
N SER A 185 -14.05 -2.84 -19.73
CA SER A 185 -14.44 -3.10 -18.34
C SER A 185 -15.54 -4.17 -18.20
N VAL A 186 -16.40 -4.33 -19.21
CA VAL A 186 -17.43 -5.36 -19.22
C VAL A 186 -16.86 -6.74 -19.55
N LYS A 187 -15.75 -6.81 -20.32
CA LYS A 187 -15.14 -8.07 -20.77
C LYS A 187 -14.23 -8.70 -19.71
N VAL A 188 -13.74 -7.93 -18.75
CA VAL A 188 -12.78 -8.37 -17.72
C VAL A 188 -13.31 -8.13 -16.31
N THR A 189 -12.69 -8.74 -15.32
CA THR A 189 -12.88 -8.38 -13.90
C THR A 189 -11.72 -7.50 -13.48
N LEU A 190 -11.99 -6.21 -13.31
CA LEU A 190 -10.99 -5.25 -12.81
C LEU A 190 -10.74 -5.49 -11.33
N LEU A 191 -9.47 -5.59 -10.94
CA LEU A 191 -9.02 -5.79 -9.58
C LEU A 191 -7.95 -4.76 -9.23
N ASN A 192 -8.19 -3.98 -8.19
CA ASN A 192 -7.23 -3.01 -7.72
C ASN A 192 -6.30 -3.63 -6.67
N PHE A 193 -5.07 -3.96 -7.07
CA PHE A 193 -3.99 -4.43 -6.20
C PHE A 193 -3.00 -3.30 -5.84
N SER A 194 -3.39 -2.04 -6.01
CA SER A 194 -2.58 -0.94 -5.50
C SER A 194 -2.42 -1.06 -3.99
N ILE A 195 -1.19 -0.81 -3.52
CA ILE A 195 -0.88 -0.95 -2.11
C ILE A 195 -1.66 0.08 -1.28
N THR A 196 -2.23 -0.38 -0.18
CA THR A 196 -2.90 0.48 0.79
C THR A 196 -1.96 0.83 1.94
N PRO A 197 -2.14 1.97 2.64
CA PRO A 197 -1.33 2.31 3.81
C PRO A 197 -1.30 1.20 4.86
N PHE A 198 -2.46 0.63 5.16
CA PHE A 198 -2.57 -0.49 6.11
C PHE A 198 -1.88 -1.76 5.61
N GLY A 199 -2.05 -2.12 4.33
CA GLY A 199 -1.40 -3.29 3.73
C GLY A 199 0.12 -3.16 3.73
N LEU A 200 0.65 -1.96 3.48
CA LEU A 200 2.09 -1.70 3.57
C LEU A 200 2.58 -1.76 5.02
N GLU A 201 1.82 -1.21 5.95
CA GLU A 201 2.15 -1.28 7.38
C GLU A 201 2.31 -2.73 7.84
N GLU A 202 1.38 -3.62 7.47
CA GLU A 202 1.51 -5.05 7.76
C GLU A 202 2.73 -5.70 7.10
N GLN A 203 3.05 -5.33 5.86
CA GLN A 203 4.25 -5.83 5.18
C GLN A 203 5.53 -5.38 5.86
N MET A 204 5.62 -4.10 6.24
CA MET A 204 6.79 -3.56 6.94
C MET A 204 6.94 -4.16 8.33
N LEU A 205 5.83 -4.38 9.04
CA LEU A 205 5.83 -5.06 10.33
C LEU A 205 6.33 -6.51 10.20
N ASN A 206 5.86 -7.24 9.19
CA ASN A 206 6.33 -8.60 8.93
C ASN A 206 7.82 -8.62 8.59
N GLN A 207 8.29 -7.70 7.74
CA GLN A 207 9.71 -7.59 7.40
C GLN A 207 10.56 -7.28 8.64
N PHE A 208 10.13 -6.34 9.47
CA PHE A 208 10.82 -6.00 10.73
C PHE A 208 10.94 -7.21 11.65
N VAL A 209 9.81 -7.90 11.91
CA VAL A 209 9.78 -9.06 12.82
C VAL A 209 10.62 -10.22 12.26
N LEU A 210 10.58 -10.46 10.95
CA LEU A 210 11.40 -11.50 10.29
C LEU A 210 12.91 -11.24 10.49
N GLN A 211 13.33 -9.98 10.44
CA GLN A 211 14.73 -9.59 10.50
C GLN A 211 15.24 -9.42 11.94
N GLU A 212 14.43 -8.81 12.81
CA GLU A 212 14.82 -8.55 14.20
C GLU A 212 14.57 -9.77 15.11
N MET A 213 13.50 -10.55 14.85
CA MET A 213 13.06 -11.69 15.66
C MET A 213 12.72 -12.90 14.78
N PRO A 214 13.69 -13.50 14.08
CA PRO A 214 13.44 -14.57 13.11
C PRO A 214 12.82 -15.81 13.73
N ASP A 215 13.15 -16.12 14.98
CA ASP A 215 12.62 -17.32 15.68
C ASP A 215 11.15 -17.16 16.02
N LEU A 216 10.71 -15.94 16.36
CA LEU A 216 9.31 -15.63 16.64
C LEU A 216 8.46 -15.75 15.37
N GLN A 217 8.97 -15.28 14.23
CA GLN A 217 8.26 -15.42 12.95
C GLN A 217 8.19 -16.88 12.50
N LYS A 218 9.27 -17.66 12.60
CA LYS A 218 9.26 -19.09 12.30
C LYS A 218 8.26 -19.85 13.16
N LYS A 219 8.18 -19.51 14.46
CA LYS A 219 7.20 -20.10 15.37
C LYS A 219 5.77 -19.78 14.93
N LYS A 220 5.50 -18.54 14.57
CA LYS A 220 4.19 -18.12 14.03
C LYS A 220 3.83 -18.90 12.76
N ASP A 221 4.73 -18.97 11.80
CA ASP A 221 4.50 -19.65 10.52
C ASP A 221 4.23 -21.16 10.75
N SER A 222 4.96 -21.80 11.66
CA SER A 222 4.72 -23.20 12.00
C SER A 222 3.36 -23.43 12.65
N ILE A 223 2.95 -22.56 13.58
CA ILE A 223 1.63 -22.60 14.23
C ILE A 223 0.52 -22.42 13.19
N VAL A 224 0.65 -21.43 12.31
CA VAL A 224 -0.32 -21.16 11.26
C VAL A 224 -0.49 -22.36 10.33
N LEU A 225 0.62 -23.01 9.95
CA LEU A 225 0.60 -24.20 9.09
C LEU A 225 -0.06 -25.38 9.82
N GLN A 226 0.30 -25.63 11.09
CA GLN A 226 -0.29 -26.69 11.91
C GLN A 226 -1.79 -26.48 12.10
N ASN A 227 -2.23 -25.25 12.40
CA ASN A 227 -3.64 -24.92 12.54
C ASN A 227 -4.42 -25.15 11.23
N ALA A 228 -3.82 -24.81 10.08
CA ALA A 228 -4.41 -25.05 8.78
C ALA A 228 -4.57 -26.56 8.48
N GLN A 229 -3.55 -27.35 8.79
CA GLN A 229 -3.59 -28.81 8.63
C GLN A 229 -4.62 -29.44 9.59
N SER A 230 -4.66 -29.02 10.85
CA SER A 230 -5.64 -29.46 11.84
C SER A 230 -7.07 -29.18 11.41
N ALA A 231 -7.35 -27.96 10.92
CA ALA A 231 -8.65 -27.57 10.42
C ALA A 231 -9.08 -28.39 9.19
N LYS A 232 -8.13 -28.72 8.30
CA LYS A 232 -8.37 -29.59 7.16
C LYS A 232 -8.74 -31.02 7.61
N THR A 233 -7.98 -31.57 8.53
CA THR A 233 -8.22 -32.91 9.10
C THR A 233 -9.58 -32.97 9.79
N LEU A 234 -9.96 -31.95 10.56
CA LEU A 234 -11.27 -31.85 11.19
C LEU A 234 -12.40 -31.92 10.13
N ARG A 235 -12.28 -31.18 9.05
CA ARG A 235 -13.26 -31.16 7.98
C ARG A 235 -13.36 -32.51 7.26
N GLU A 236 -12.23 -33.18 7.02
CA GLU A 236 -12.20 -34.52 6.43
C GLU A 236 -12.87 -35.56 7.35
N ILE A 237 -12.70 -35.41 8.67
CA ILE A 237 -13.38 -36.25 9.68
C ILE A 237 -14.89 -35.98 9.66
N GLU A 238 -15.32 -34.73 9.68
CA GLU A 238 -16.73 -34.33 9.57
C GLU A 238 -17.39 -34.89 8.31
N ASP A 239 -16.72 -34.76 7.15
CA ASP A 239 -17.21 -35.28 5.86
C ASP A 239 -17.30 -36.81 5.86
N LYS A 240 -16.36 -37.52 6.51
CA LYS A 240 -16.42 -38.99 6.69
C LYS A 240 -17.59 -39.40 7.58
N ILE A 241 -17.82 -38.69 8.68
CA ILE A 241 -18.95 -38.93 9.57
C ILE A 241 -20.27 -38.72 8.83
N LEU A 242 -20.42 -37.59 8.14
CA LEU A 242 -21.60 -37.26 7.34
C LEU A 242 -21.83 -38.29 6.22
N GLY A 243 -20.76 -38.68 5.53
CA GLY A 243 -20.78 -39.71 4.49
C GLY A 243 -21.18 -41.09 5.01
N GLY A 244 -20.75 -41.46 6.22
CA GLY A 244 -21.15 -42.69 6.90
C GLY A 244 -22.64 -42.69 7.32
N LEU A 245 -23.09 -41.57 7.88
CA LEU A 245 -24.49 -41.40 8.28
C LEU A 245 -25.47 -41.34 7.10
N THR A 246 -25.06 -40.76 5.97
CA THR A 246 -25.92 -40.64 4.79
C THR A 246 -26.04 -41.92 3.97
N LYS A 247 -25.10 -42.87 4.10
CA LYS A 247 -25.15 -44.15 3.41
C LYS A 247 -26.13 -45.15 4.06
N ASN A 248 -26.39 -45.04 5.35
CA ASN A 248 -27.29 -45.88 6.10
C ASN A 248 -28.60 -45.13 6.36
N SER A 249 -29.63 -45.44 5.58
CA SER A 249 -30.95 -44.81 5.67
C SER A 249 -31.77 -45.26 6.89
N ASP A 250 -31.34 -46.29 7.61
CA ASP A 250 -32.09 -46.92 8.70
C ASP A 250 -31.38 -46.74 10.04
N ILE A 251 -32.01 -46.08 10.98
CA ILE A 251 -31.43 -45.75 12.30
C ILE A 251 -31.03 -47.02 13.07
N SER A 252 -31.77 -48.13 12.89
CA SER A 252 -31.47 -49.41 13.54
C SER A 252 -30.18 -50.04 13.00
N ALA A 253 -29.90 -49.90 11.71
CA ALA A 253 -28.68 -50.42 11.10
C ALA A 253 -27.43 -49.62 11.48
N ILE A 254 -27.57 -48.34 11.81
CA ILE A 254 -26.48 -47.46 12.29
C ILE A 254 -26.01 -47.89 13.71
N LEU A 255 -26.93 -48.34 14.56
CA LEU A 255 -26.63 -48.78 15.92
C LEU A 255 -26.04 -50.20 16.00
N GLU A 256 -26.18 -51.02 14.95
CA GLU A 256 -25.63 -52.38 14.86
C GLU A 256 -24.30 -52.45 14.09
N ASP A 257 -23.81 -51.31 13.51
CA ASP A 257 -22.56 -51.26 12.79
C ASP A 257 -21.39 -50.90 13.72
N ASP A 258 -20.74 -51.92 14.26
CA ASP A 258 -19.59 -51.81 15.15
C ASP A 258 -18.40 -51.04 14.47
N GLN A 259 -18.29 -51.12 13.13
CA GLN A 259 -17.27 -50.37 12.43
C GLN A 259 -17.55 -48.89 12.42
N LEU A 260 -18.79 -48.49 12.20
CA LEU A 260 -19.23 -47.10 12.24
C LEU A 260 -19.10 -46.49 13.64
N ILE A 261 -19.41 -47.25 14.67
CA ILE A 261 -19.30 -46.83 16.10
C ILE A 261 -17.81 -46.60 16.46
N ASN A 262 -16.92 -47.49 16.05
CA ASN A 262 -15.48 -47.32 16.28
C ASN A 262 -14.93 -46.11 15.51
N ILE A 263 -15.30 -45.91 14.25
CA ILE A 263 -14.89 -44.72 13.46
C ILE A 263 -15.40 -43.44 14.11
N LEU A 264 -16.63 -43.42 14.65
CA LEU A 264 -17.17 -42.25 15.35
C LEU A 264 -16.43 -41.96 16.65
N ALA A 265 -16.07 -43.02 17.43
CA ALA A 265 -15.32 -42.87 18.66
C ALA A 265 -13.89 -42.34 18.42
N GLU A 266 -13.17 -42.92 17.44
CA GLU A 266 -11.84 -42.45 17.02
C GLU A 266 -11.88 -41.03 16.47
N SER A 267 -12.89 -40.73 15.65
CA SER A 267 -13.07 -39.40 15.08
C SER A 267 -13.36 -38.36 16.17
N LYS A 268 -14.16 -38.71 17.19
CA LYS A 268 -14.45 -37.84 18.32
C LYS A 268 -13.17 -37.55 19.12
N GLN A 269 -12.41 -38.58 19.47
CA GLN A 269 -11.17 -38.42 20.22
C GLN A 269 -10.16 -37.56 19.42
N THR A 270 -9.99 -37.82 18.15
CA THR A 270 -9.11 -37.02 17.27
C THR A 270 -9.58 -35.57 17.15
N SER A 271 -10.91 -35.33 17.09
CA SER A 271 -11.49 -33.99 17.06
C SER A 271 -11.25 -33.24 18.38
N ASP A 272 -11.40 -33.91 19.50
CA ASP A 272 -11.17 -33.31 20.85
C ASP A 272 -9.69 -32.95 21.02
N ASP A 273 -8.76 -33.83 20.63
CA ASP A 273 -7.32 -33.58 20.64
C ASP A 273 -6.91 -32.40 19.74
N ILE A 274 -7.49 -32.33 18.53
CA ILE A 274 -7.22 -31.23 17.60
C ILE A 274 -7.78 -29.91 18.16
N ASN A 275 -8.97 -29.90 18.73
CA ASN A 275 -9.57 -28.71 19.30
C ASN A 275 -8.75 -28.17 20.49
N GLN A 276 -8.24 -29.06 21.35
CA GLN A 276 -7.38 -28.65 22.46
C GLN A 276 -6.07 -28.01 21.95
N ARG A 277 -5.43 -28.62 20.95
CA ARG A 277 -4.22 -28.04 20.30
C ARG A 277 -4.50 -26.71 19.62
N LEU A 278 -5.65 -26.54 19.01
CA LEU A 278 -6.05 -25.27 18.40
C LEU A 278 -6.16 -24.16 19.45
N ILE A 279 -6.75 -24.46 20.63
CA ILE A 279 -6.87 -23.49 21.72
C ILE A 279 -5.48 -23.06 22.23
N GLU A 280 -4.59 -24.02 22.52
CA GLU A 280 -3.22 -23.73 22.96
C GLU A 280 -2.42 -22.93 21.92
N SER A 281 -2.65 -23.24 20.66
CA SER A 281 -2.04 -22.56 19.50
C SER A 281 -2.54 -21.12 19.36
N GLU A 282 -3.85 -20.89 19.55
CA GLU A 282 -4.45 -19.54 19.53
C GLU A 282 -3.94 -18.66 20.66
N GLU A 283 -3.70 -19.21 21.84
CA GLU A 283 -3.09 -18.46 22.95
C GLU A 283 -1.66 -18.04 22.63
N THR A 284 -0.87 -18.96 22.07
CA THR A 284 0.51 -18.66 21.64
C THR A 284 0.53 -17.64 20.48
N GLU A 285 -0.41 -17.75 19.54
CA GLU A 285 -0.54 -16.79 18.43
C GLU A 285 -0.87 -15.38 18.97
N LYS A 286 -1.73 -15.27 19.97
CA LYS A 286 -2.03 -13.98 20.63
C LYS A 286 -0.81 -13.35 21.31
N GLU A 287 0.01 -14.13 22.03
CA GLU A 287 1.25 -13.61 22.62
C GLU A 287 2.24 -13.10 21.56
N ILE A 288 2.38 -13.85 20.47
CA ILE A 288 3.22 -13.45 19.36
C ILE A 288 2.69 -12.15 18.73
N ASP A 289 1.38 -12.05 18.52
CA ASP A 289 0.76 -10.87 17.94
C ASP A 289 0.89 -9.63 18.86
N LEU A 290 0.77 -9.78 20.16
CA LEU A 290 1.03 -8.70 21.13
C LEU A 290 2.48 -8.18 21.02
N THR A 291 3.44 -9.09 20.90
CA THR A 291 4.84 -8.72 20.72
C THR A 291 5.06 -7.98 19.40
N ARG A 292 4.45 -8.44 18.31
CA ARG A 292 4.48 -7.75 17.00
C ARG A 292 3.86 -6.35 17.08
N GLU A 293 2.69 -6.23 17.73
CA GLU A 293 1.98 -4.96 17.87
C GLU A 293 2.81 -3.88 18.60
N SER A 294 3.71 -4.27 19.48
CA SER A 294 4.61 -3.32 20.17
C SER A 294 5.52 -2.54 19.20
N TYR A 295 5.77 -3.08 18.00
CA TYR A 295 6.56 -2.45 16.95
C TYR A 295 5.74 -1.83 15.81
N ARG A 296 4.41 -1.78 15.95
CA ARG A 296 3.52 -1.19 14.94
C ARG A 296 3.88 0.26 14.59
N SER A 297 4.38 1.03 15.56
CA SER A 297 4.82 2.41 15.34
C SER A 297 5.94 2.53 14.31
N VAL A 298 6.82 1.54 14.20
CA VAL A 298 7.90 1.48 13.19
C VAL A 298 7.30 1.23 11.81
N ALA A 299 6.41 0.24 11.71
CA ALA A 299 5.74 -0.10 10.45
C ALA A 299 4.85 1.04 9.94
N PHE A 300 4.15 1.70 10.84
CA PHE A 300 3.35 2.88 10.54
C PHE A 300 4.21 4.03 9.98
N ARG A 301 5.35 4.34 10.64
CA ARG A 301 6.29 5.35 10.16
C ARG A 301 6.85 4.98 8.79
N ALA A 302 7.23 3.73 8.57
CA ALA A 302 7.72 3.26 7.28
C ALA A 302 6.65 3.38 6.18
N SER A 303 5.42 2.97 6.44
CA SER A 303 4.30 3.14 5.52
C SER A 303 4.08 4.61 5.14
N LEU A 304 4.06 5.51 6.11
CA LEU A 304 3.89 6.94 5.92
C LEU A 304 5.02 7.54 5.05
N LEU A 305 6.26 7.13 5.29
CA LEU A 305 7.42 7.56 4.52
C LEU A 305 7.36 7.08 3.06
N PHE A 306 6.90 5.86 2.82
CA PHE A 306 6.73 5.34 1.47
C PHE A 306 5.71 6.15 0.66
N PHE A 307 4.57 6.46 1.25
CA PHE A 307 3.58 7.30 0.58
C PHE A 307 4.06 8.74 0.37
N CYS A 308 4.93 9.25 1.25
CA CYS A 308 5.58 10.53 1.04
C CYS A 308 6.45 10.55 -0.22
N ILE A 309 7.26 9.50 -0.45
CA ILE A 309 8.12 9.44 -1.64
C ILE A 309 7.35 9.14 -2.93
N ILE A 310 6.23 8.41 -2.87
CA ILE A 310 5.35 8.22 -4.03
C ILE A 310 4.74 9.56 -4.48
N ASP A 311 4.36 10.41 -3.54
CA ASP A 311 3.78 11.72 -3.84
C ASP A 311 4.77 12.66 -4.57
N LEU A 312 6.08 12.37 -4.58
CA LEU A 312 7.07 13.10 -5.36
C LEU A 312 6.83 13.03 -6.87
N ALA A 313 6.19 11.97 -7.35
CA ALA A 313 5.79 11.85 -8.76
C ALA A 313 4.79 12.94 -9.20
N ILE A 314 4.11 13.60 -8.25
CA ILE A 314 3.24 14.76 -8.51
C ILE A 314 4.08 16.00 -8.83
N ILE A 315 5.28 16.14 -8.23
CA ILE A 315 6.20 17.25 -8.48
C ILE A 315 6.85 17.08 -9.84
N ASP A 316 7.41 15.90 -10.10
CA ASP A 316 7.99 15.54 -11.39
C ASP A 316 7.76 14.03 -11.66
N PRO A 317 7.17 13.64 -12.80
CA PRO A 317 6.94 12.24 -13.15
C PRO A 317 8.20 11.37 -13.18
N MET A 318 9.39 11.97 -13.22
CA MET A 318 10.66 11.25 -13.17
C MET A 318 10.95 10.67 -11.77
N TYR A 319 10.38 11.24 -10.70
CA TYR A 319 10.58 10.77 -9.34
C TYR A 319 9.72 9.54 -9.03
N GLN A 320 10.21 8.38 -9.43
CA GLN A 320 9.52 7.11 -9.22
C GLN A 320 10.37 6.17 -8.40
N TYR A 321 9.81 5.65 -7.31
CA TYR A 321 10.48 4.75 -6.38
C TYR A 321 9.73 3.42 -6.28
N SER A 322 10.47 2.31 -6.36
CA SER A 322 9.86 0.99 -6.24
C SER A 322 9.73 0.57 -4.78
N LEU A 323 8.68 -0.19 -4.46
CA LEU A 323 8.53 -0.80 -3.15
C LEU A 323 9.70 -1.73 -2.80
N GLN A 324 10.26 -2.42 -3.80
CA GLN A 324 11.38 -3.33 -3.58
C GLN A 324 12.63 -2.58 -3.10
N TRP A 325 12.96 -1.44 -3.73
CA TRP A 325 14.06 -0.59 -3.28
C TRP A 325 13.80 -0.05 -1.87
N PHE A 326 12.58 0.42 -1.60
CA PHE A 326 12.20 0.93 -0.28
C PHE A 326 12.31 -0.14 0.81
N SER A 327 11.81 -1.36 0.55
CA SER A 327 11.91 -2.50 1.48
C SER A 327 13.36 -2.90 1.74
N HIS A 328 14.22 -2.85 0.70
CA HIS A 328 15.64 -3.08 0.87
C HIS A 328 16.28 -2.03 1.79
N LEU A 329 15.99 -0.74 1.54
CA LEU A 329 16.50 0.35 2.36
C LEU A 329 16.01 0.25 3.82
N PHE A 330 14.76 -0.16 4.03
CA PHE A 330 14.23 -0.42 5.36
C PHE A 330 14.98 -1.57 6.05
N GLY A 331 15.28 -2.66 5.35
CA GLY A 331 16.10 -3.75 5.85
C GLY A 331 17.50 -3.29 6.28
N VAL A 332 18.16 -2.48 5.45
CA VAL A 332 19.45 -1.85 5.81
C VAL A 332 19.35 -1.01 7.07
N ALA A 333 18.24 -0.26 7.24
CA ALA A 333 18.02 0.54 8.43
C ALA A 333 17.85 -0.32 9.70
N ILE A 334 17.13 -1.44 9.62
CA ILE A 334 16.97 -2.39 10.73
C ILE A 334 18.32 -2.92 11.21
N ASP A 335 19.21 -3.29 10.26
CA ASP A 335 20.52 -3.86 10.59
C ASP A 335 21.50 -2.82 11.12
N SER A 336 21.48 -1.61 10.56
CA SER A 336 22.49 -0.57 10.83
C SER A 336 22.12 0.37 11.98
N SER A 337 20.84 0.45 12.36
CA SER A 337 20.41 1.35 13.45
C SER A 337 20.78 0.82 14.84
N PRO A 338 21.03 1.71 15.83
CA PRO A 338 21.29 1.31 17.22
C PRO A 338 20.19 0.41 17.77
N LYS A 339 20.58 -0.66 18.48
CA LYS A 339 19.67 -1.70 19.01
C LYS A 339 19.59 -1.68 20.54
N PRO A 340 18.92 -0.69 21.16
CA PRO A 340 18.67 -0.70 22.60
C PRO A 340 17.68 -1.82 22.96
N GLU A 341 17.79 -2.36 24.18
CA GLU A 341 16.95 -3.45 24.66
C GLU A 341 15.47 -3.03 24.88
N GLU A 342 15.25 -1.75 25.19
CA GLU A 342 13.90 -1.23 25.42
C GLU A 342 13.15 -1.01 24.09
N VAL A 343 11.98 -1.62 23.94
CA VAL A 343 11.16 -1.58 22.71
C VAL A 343 10.83 -0.16 22.24
N THR A 344 10.47 0.74 23.18
CA THR A 344 10.15 2.13 22.85
C THR A 344 11.35 2.89 22.31
N LYS A 345 12.51 2.74 22.94
CA LYS A 345 13.76 3.35 22.48
C LYS A 345 14.23 2.74 21.16
N ARG A 346 14.06 1.42 21.00
CA ARG A 346 14.38 0.73 19.74
C ARG A 346 13.54 1.26 18.58
N SER A 347 12.23 1.38 18.78
CA SER A 347 11.29 1.91 17.79
C SER A 347 11.62 3.37 17.42
N GLN A 348 11.92 4.20 18.40
CA GLN A 348 12.30 5.59 18.15
C GLN A 348 13.61 5.70 17.40
N SER A 349 14.67 5.02 17.87
CA SER A 349 15.99 5.01 17.23
C SER A 349 15.91 4.55 15.76
N LEU A 350 15.12 3.50 15.48
CA LEU A 350 14.94 3.03 14.11
C LEU A 350 14.16 4.03 13.26
N ASN A 351 13.09 4.62 13.81
CA ASN A 351 12.30 5.61 13.09
C ASN A 351 13.14 6.83 12.70
N ASP A 352 13.96 7.34 13.61
CA ASP A 352 14.82 8.51 13.37
C ASP A 352 15.92 8.16 12.36
N TYR A 353 16.58 7.01 12.54
CA TYR A 353 17.63 6.55 11.63
C TYR A 353 17.09 6.29 10.22
N PHE A 354 15.95 5.60 10.10
CA PHE A 354 15.34 5.28 8.81
C PHE A 354 14.84 6.54 8.09
N THR A 355 14.27 7.49 8.83
CA THR A 355 13.83 8.77 8.26
C THR A 355 15.00 9.53 7.65
N LEU A 356 16.14 9.60 8.35
CA LEU A 356 17.35 10.26 7.86
C LEU A 356 17.97 9.50 6.68
N LEU A 357 18.10 8.18 6.79
CA LEU A 357 18.62 7.34 5.71
C LEU A 357 17.78 7.47 4.43
N LEU A 358 16.46 7.48 4.56
CA LEU A 358 15.56 7.70 3.41
C LEU A 358 15.75 9.09 2.81
N TYR A 359 15.81 10.12 3.65
CA TYR A 359 16.05 11.49 3.22
C TYR A 359 17.34 11.60 2.40
N GLU A 360 18.45 11.10 2.91
CA GLU A 360 19.75 11.13 2.22
C GLU A 360 19.69 10.41 0.86
N ASN A 361 19.04 9.25 0.81
CA ASN A 361 18.95 8.45 -0.40
C ASN A 361 18.05 9.08 -1.46
N VAL A 362 16.92 9.64 -1.06
CA VAL A 362 15.99 10.32 -1.97
C VAL A 362 16.59 11.62 -2.48
N CYS A 363 17.21 12.46 -1.60
CA CYS A 363 17.82 13.72 -1.99
C CYS A 363 18.94 13.57 -3.02
N ARG A 364 19.62 12.41 -3.09
CA ARG A 364 20.60 12.14 -4.15
C ARG A 364 20.02 12.12 -5.54
N SER A 365 18.75 11.78 -5.68
CA SER A 365 18.04 11.69 -6.97
C SER A 365 17.18 12.91 -7.28
N LEU A 366 17.00 13.83 -6.35
CA LEU A 366 16.22 15.04 -6.54
C LEU A 366 17.06 16.20 -7.11
N PHE A 367 16.43 17.02 -7.95
CA PHE A 367 17.00 18.31 -8.32
C PHE A 367 17.07 19.24 -7.12
N GLU A 368 18.05 20.15 -7.13
CA GLU A 368 18.33 21.05 -6.01
C GLU A 368 17.10 21.87 -5.59
N LYS A 369 16.34 22.36 -6.57
CA LYS A 369 15.11 23.13 -6.36
C LYS A 369 14.02 22.38 -5.59
N ASP A 370 13.99 21.04 -5.68
CA ASP A 370 12.92 20.19 -5.15
C ASP A 370 13.26 19.60 -3.78
N LYS A 371 14.52 19.69 -3.34
CA LYS A 371 14.98 19.11 -2.06
C LYS A 371 14.28 19.73 -0.84
N THR A 372 14.18 21.05 -0.79
CA THR A 372 13.49 21.74 0.31
C THR A 372 12.01 21.40 0.33
N GLN A 373 11.39 21.28 -0.85
CA GLN A 373 10.00 20.88 -0.96
C GLN A 373 9.77 19.44 -0.45
N PHE A 374 10.69 18.52 -0.78
CA PHE A 374 10.65 17.17 -0.25
C PHE A 374 10.79 17.16 1.29
N SER A 375 11.75 17.89 1.84
CA SER A 375 11.93 18.01 3.30
C SER A 375 10.68 18.53 3.99
N PHE A 376 10.01 19.51 3.39
CA PHE A 376 8.76 20.05 3.91
C PHE A 376 7.63 19.01 3.84
N MET A 377 7.47 18.32 2.72
CA MET A 377 6.50 17.23 2.59
C MET A 377 6.73 16.13 3.63
N LEU A 378 7.99 15.75 3.83
CA LEU A 378 8.40 14.76 4.82
C LEU A 378 7.99 15.20 6.23
N THR A 379 8.32 16.46 6.61
CA THR A 379 7.95 17.05 7.90
C THR A 379 6.44 17.04 8.11
N VAL A 380 5.69 17.50 7.14
CA VAL A 380 4.22 17.55 7.19
C VAL A 380 3.61 16.16 7.32
N LYS A 381 4.09 15.18 6.55
CA LYS A 381 3.62 13.79 6.66
C LYS A 381 3.90 13.20 8.05
N ILE A 382 5.06 13.45 8.62
CA ILE A 382 5.41 13.02 9.98
C ILE A 382 4.47 13.64 11.02
N LEU A 383 4.20 14.93 10.90
CA LEU A 383 3.29 15.64 11.81
C LEU A 383 1.84 15.14 11.67
N PHE A 384 1.38 14.80 10.47
CA PHE A 384 0.09 14.13 10.26
C PHE A 384 0.04 12.77 10.96
N GLY A 385 1.07 11.98 10.80
CA GLY A 385 1.16 10.65 11.44
C GLY A 385 1.16 10.71 12.97
N SER A 386 1.64 11.81 13.56
CA SER A 386 1.62 12.05 15.00
C SER A 386 0.42 12.87 15.49
N ASN A 387 -0.57 13.16 14.62
CA ASN A 387 -1.73 14.01 14.90
C ASN A 387 -1.39 15.42 15.43
N GLN A 388 -0.23 15.96 15.02
CA GLN A 388 0.23 17.29 15.41
C GLN A 388 -0.15 18.39 14.39
N LEU A 389 -0.70 17.99 13.24
CA LEU A 389 -1.13 18.89 12.19
C LEU A 389 -2.56 18.56 11.76
N ASP A 390 -3.40 19.57 11.66
CA ASP A 390 -4.77 19.43 11.18
C ASP A 390 -4.83 19.41 9.63
N ALA A 391 -5.64 18.51 9.08
CA ALA A 391 -5.80 18.36 7.64
C ALA A 391 -6.46 19.59 6.99
N SER A 392 -7.29 20.33 7.72
CA SER A 392 -7.93 21.56 7.23
C SER A 392 -6.92 22.70 7.12
N GLU A 393 -5.99 22.82 8.08
CA GLU A 393 -4.89 23.79 8.04
C GLU A 393 -3.95 23.54 6.86
N TRP A 394 -3.58 22.28 6.65
CA TRP A 394 -2.77 21.90 5.50
C TRP A 394 -3.44 22.22 4.16
N ARG A 395 -4.71 21.85 4.03
CA ARG A 395 -5.48 22.15 2.81
C ARG A 395 -5.56 23.66 2.56
N TYR A 396 -5.80 24.44 3.63
CA TYR A 396 -5.79 25.88 3.54
C TYR A 396 -4.44 26.44 3.11
N PHE A 397 -3.35 25.92 3.68
CA PHE A 397 -2.00 26.34 3.32
C PHE A 397 -1.69 26.12 1.84
N LEU A 398 -2.15 25.00 1.24
CA LEU A 398 -1.91 24.67 -0.17
C LEU A 398 -2.82 25.46 -1.12
N ALA A 399 -4.12 25.45 -0.89
CA ALA A 399 -5.13 25.87 -1.85
C ALA A 399 -5.86 27.18 -1.46
N GLY A 400 -5.62 27.68 -0.25
CA GLY A 400 -6.40 28.79 0.30
C GLY A 400 -7.84 28.38 0.63
N PRO A 401 -8.71 29.36 0.94
CA PRO A 401 -10.12 29.09 1.19
C PRO A 401 -10.85 28.76 -0.10
N GLY A 402 -11.76 27.78 -0.05
CA GLY A 402 -12.66 27.50 -1.16
C GLY A 402 -13.77 28.56 -1.28
N GLY A 403 -14.14 28.91 -2.51
CA GLY A 403 -15.26 29.82 -2.80
C GLY A 403 -14.86 31.29 -3.03
N GLU A 404 -15.80 32.06 -3.58
CA GLU A 404 -15.62 33.49 -3.77
C GLU A 404 -15.90 34.25 -2.47
N ILE A 405 -14.91 35.04 -2.02
CA ILE A 405 -14.99 35.87 -0.83
C ILE A 405 -14.93 37.33 -1.28
N ILE A 406 -15.94 38.11 -0.91
CA ILE A 406 -15.93 39.54 -1.17
C ILE A 406 -15.00 40.19 -0.14
N ILE A 407 -13.91 40.80 -0.64
CA ILE A 407 -12.90 41.43 0.20
C ILE A 407 -13.19 42.90 0.30
N PRO A 408 -13.28 43.48 1.54
CA PRO A 408 -13.45 44.89 1.73
C PRO A 408 -12.18 45.67 1.35
N PRO A 409 -12.28 47.00 1.15
CA PRO A 409 -11.13 47.85 0.89
C PRO A 409 -10.04 47.68 1.95
N ASN A 410 -8.79 47.73 1.53
CA ASN A 410 -7.64 47.62 2.42
C ASN A 410 -7.59 48.78 3.42
N PRO A 411 -7.61 48.52 4.73
CA PRO A 411 -7.57 49.58 5.74
C PRO A 411 -6.15 50.10 6.02
N THR A 412 -5.13 49.50 5.42
CA THR A 412 -3.72 49.82 5.68
C THR A 412 -3.11 50.57 4.50
N ASP A 413 -2.09 51.37 4.77
CA ASP A 413 -1.31 52.13 3.80
C ASP A 413 0.01 51.47 3.38
N TRP A 414 0.34 50.34 4.03
CA TRP A 414 1.63 49.64 3.86
C TRP A 414 1.51 48.22 3.33
N LEU A 415 0.37 47.59 3.47
CA LEU A 415 0.13 46.22 3.00
C LEU A 415 -0.46 46.29 1.58
N GLY A 416 0.00 45.42 0.67
CA GLY A 416 -0.55 45.32 -0.67
C GLY A 416 -1.96 44.76 -0.70
N GLU A 417 -2.68 44.96 -1.78
CA GLU A 417 -4.07 44.46 -1.96
C GLU A 417 -4.13 42.93 -1.96
N LEU A 418 -3.11 42.26 -2.49
CA LEU A 418 -3.04 40.80 -2.51
C LEU A 418 -2.82 40.24 -1.10
N GLU A 419 -1.88 40.81 -0.38
CA GLU A 419 -1.56 40.41 0.98
C GLU A 419 -2.75 40.71 1.93
N TRP A 420 -3.41 41.87 1.76
CA TRP A 420 -4.62 42.16 2.49
C TRP A 420 -5.71 41.12 2.23
N ALA A 421 -5.88 40.74 0.96
CA ALA A 421 -6.84 39.70 0.60
C ALA A 421 -6.54 38.37 1.31
N GLU A 422 -5.27 37.98 1.39
CA GLU A 422 -4.86 36.75 2.09
C GLU A 422 -5.09 36.84 3.61
N VAL A 423 -4.75 37.96 4.24
CA VAL A 423 -5.05 38.22 5.68
C VAL A 423 -6.55 38.15 5.96
N TYR A 424 -7.37 38.77 5.09
CA TYR A 424 -8.83 38.74 5.24
C TYR A 424 -9.38 37.31 5.10
N LYS A 425 -8.87 36.54 4.15
CA LYS A 425 -9.28 35.17 3.92
C LYS A 425 -8.93 34.22 5.08
N LEU A 426 -7.89 34.50 5.86
CA LEU A 426 -7.53 33.71 7.05
C LEU A 426 -8.72 33.49 7.99
N VAL A 427 -9.57 34.49 8.17
CA VAL A 427 -10.67 34.44 9.12
C VAL A 427 -11.99 34.05 8.48
N TYR A 428 -12.26 34.53 7.28
CA TYR A 428 -13.55 34.31 6.60
C TYR A 428 -13.55 33.06 5.72
N GLY A 429 -12.41 32.69 5.17
CA GLY A 429 -12.26 31.47 4.37
C GLY A 429 -12.17 30.18 5.19
N THR A 430 -11.87 30.32 6.45
CA THR A 430 -11.60 29.20 7.37
C THR A 430 -12.74 28.99 8.36
N LYS A 431 -13.96 28.77 7.89
CA LYS A 431 -15.08 28.40 8.77
C LYS A 431 -14.77 27.22 9.72
N THR A 432 -13.73 26.47 9.42
CA THR A 432 -13.24 25.32 10.16
C THR A 432 -12.06 25.62 11.08
N LEU A 433 -11.39 26.79 10.96
CA LEU A 433 -10.22 27.12 11.78
C LEU A 433 -10.61 28.12 12.88
N ASP A 434 -11.19 27.62 13.96
CA ASP A 434 -11.51 28.44 15.16
C ASP A 434 -10.27 29.12 15.76
N THR A 435 -9.06 28.65 15.42
CA THR A 435 -7.79 29.17 15.93
C THR A 435 -7.56 30.63 15.59
N PHE A 436 -7.98 31.07 14.39
CA PHE A 436 -7.82 32.46 13.93
C PHE A 436 -8.99 33.40 14.33
N LYS A 437 -9.90 32.90 15.16
CA LYS A 437 -11.02 33.70 15.62
C LYS A 437 -10.52 34.93 16.41
N GLY A 438 -10.95 36.12 15.95
CA GLY A 438 -10.52 37.40 16.51
C GLY A 438 -9.20 37.95 15.95
N PHE A 439 -8.50 37.18 15.06
CA PHE A 439 -7.25 37.65 14.47
C PHE A 439 -7.45 38.89 13.58
N LEU A 440 -8.45 38.89 12.73
CA LEU A 440 -8.72 40.00 11.82
C LEU A 440 -9.11 41.28 12.59
N GLU A 441 -9.97 41.17 13.61
CA GLU A 441 -10.36 42.31 14.45
C GLU A 441 -9.15 42.92 15.17
N TYR A 442 -8.26 42.03 15.67
CA TYR A 442 -7.00 42.49 16.27
C TYR A 442 -6.07 43.10 15.21
N PHE A 443 -5.94 42.51 14.05
CA PHE A 443 -5.13 43.01 12.95
C PHE A 443 -5.62 44.40 12.50
N MET A 444 -6.91 44.59 12.30
CA MET A 444 -7.48 45.86 11.89
C MET A 444 -7.24 46.97 12.94
N LYS A 445 -7.30 46.62 14.22
CA LYS A 445 -7.09 47.57 15.32
C LYS A 445 -5.61 47.94 15.50
N GLU A 446 -4.71 46.96 15.40
CA GLU A 446 -3.31 47.11 15.77
C GLU A 446 -2.35 46.84 14.58
N HIS A 447 -2.82 47.08 13.34
CA HIS A 447 -2.07 46.79 12.12
C HIS A 447 -0.66 47.42 12.09
N ARG A 448 -0.44 48.52 12.81
CA ARG A 448 0.89 49.16 12.91
C ARG A 448 1.95 48.26 13.58
N GLN A 449 1.53 47.39 14.48
CA GLN A 449 2.45 46.44 15.11
C GLN A 449 2.88 45.36 14.12
N PHE A 450 2.00 44.92 13.21
CA PHE A 450 2.31 43.99 12.14
C PHE A 450 3.20 44.59 11.06
N ARG A 451 3.25 45.92 10.93
CA ARG A 451 4.15 46.59 10.00
C ARG A 451 5.61 46.32 10.33
N ALA A 452 5.99 46.17 11.61
CA ALA A 452 7.34 45.82 12.01
C ALA A 452 7.77 44.45 11.44
N ILE A 453 6.85 43.47 11.41
CA ILE A 453 7.08 42.15 10.81
C ILE A 453 7.19 42.29 9.28
N PHE A 454 6.32 43.09 8.65
CA PHE A 454 6.35 43.32 7.21
C PHE A 454 7.66 43.98 6.75
N ASP A 455 8.16 44.97 7.50
CA ASP A 455 9.38 45.71 7.18
C ASP A 455 10.66 44.96 7.60
N SER A 456 10.56 43.87 8.41
CA SER A 456 11.70 43.08 8.85
C SER A 456 12.40 42.36 7.68
N LYS A 457 13.71 42.16 7.79
CA LYS A 457 14.50 41.35 6.87
C LYS A 457 14.22 39.85 7.07
N ASP A 458 13.96 39.46 8.32
CA ASP A 458 13.76 38.07 8.73
C ASP A 458 12.43 37.95 9.49
N PRO A 459 11.29 38.19 8.80
CA PRO A 459 9.95 38.25 9.41
C PRO A 459 9.52 36.90 10.02
N GLU A 460 10.13 35.80 9.60
CA GLU A 460 9.89 34.45 10.12
C GLU A 460 10.44 34.25 11.55
N LEU A 461 11.33 35.13 12.01
CA LEU A 461 11.89 35.11 13.38
C LEU A 461 11.20 36.11 14.31
N GLU A 462 10.36 37.00 13.76
CA GLU A 462 9.67 38.00 14.54
C GLU A 462 8.46 37.42 15.28
N ALA A 463 8.30 37.80 16.54
CA ALA A 463 7.17 37.38 17.34
C ALA A 463 5.87 38.08 16.88
N LEU A 464 4.79 37.36 16.80
CA LEU A 464 3.47 37.90 16.45
C LEU A 464 2.93 38.76 17.61
N PRO A 465 2.42 40.00 17.33
CA PRO A 465 1.97 40.90 18.37
C PRO A 465 0.68 40.43 19.05
N GLY A 466 0.40 40.96 20.24
CA GLY A 466 -0.87 40.78 20.95
C GLY A 466 -1.15 39.40 21.50
N GLY A 467 -0.08 38.65 21.83
CA GLY A 467 -0.20 37.28 22.36
C GLY A 467 -0.56 36.25 21.30
N TRP A 468 -0.58 36.62 20.02
CA TRP A 468 -0.79 35.67 18.94
C TRP A 468 0.37 34.72 18.77
N ASP A 469 1.56 35.14 19.19
CA ASP A 469 2.75 34.29 19.14
C ASP A 469 2.62 33.04 20.03
N ASP A 470 2.06 33.20 21.23
CA ASP A 470 1.85 32.09 22.17
C ASP A 470 0.61 31.25 21.82
N LYS A 471 -0.37 31.87 21.15
CA LYS A 471 -1.63 31.21 20.79
C LYS A 471 -1.49 30.29 19.57
N LEU A 472 -0.64 30.65 18.61
CA LEU A 472 -0.48 29.94 17.36
C LEU A 472 0.68 28.96 17.43
N ASN A 473 0.49 27.77 16.90
CA ASN A 473 1.59 26.82 16.70
C ASN A 473 2.49 27.23 15.51
N SER A 474 3.64 26.60 15.37
CA SER A 474 4.63 26.95 14.34
C SER A 474 4.07 26.87 12.91
N PHE A 475 3.18 25.91 12.62
CA PHE A 475 2.56 25.79 11.31
C PHE A 475 1.54 26.90 11.05
N GLN A 476 0.76 27.26 12.05
CA GLN A 476 -0.21 28.38 11.97
C GLN A 476 0.53 29.71 11.79
N LYS A 477 1.69 29.90 12.42
CA LYS A 477 2.57 31.05 12.17
C LYS A 477 3.06 31.10 10.72
N LEU A 478 3.37 29.95 10.10
CA LEU A 478 3.67 29.87 8.66
C LEU A 478 2.49 30.32 7.79
N ILE A 479 1.25 29.99 8.18
CA ILE A 479 0.05 30.44 7.45
C ILE A 479 -0.05 31.98 7.51
N VAL A 480 0.19 32.58 8.69
CA VAL A 480 0.22 34.05 8.86
C VAL A 480 1.35 34.69 8.06
N LEU A 481 2.55 34.10 8.12
CA LEU A 481 3.71 34.56 7.33
C LEU A 481 3.40 34.53 5.83
N LYS A 482 2.79 33.46 5.34
CA LYS A 482 2.37 33.35 3.94
C LYS A 482 1.39 34.44 3.54
N ALA A 483 0.46 34.82 4.44
CA ALA A 483 -0.53 35.87 4.15
C ALA A 483 0.10 37.27 4.13
N ILE A 484 1.07 37.57 5.00
CA ILE A 484 1.67 38.91 5.13
C ILE A 484 2.90 39.06 4.23
N ARG A 485 3.76 38.04 4.15
CA ARG A 485 5.06 38.05 3.46
C ARG A 485 5.27 36.74 2.70
N SER A 486 4.51 36.54 1.63
CA SER A 486 4.60 35.33 0.78
C SER A 486 5.99 35.12 0.15
N ASP A 487 6.75 36.21 -0.04
CA ASP A 487 8.12 36.21 -0.55
C ASP A 487 9.12 35.51 0.40
N LYS A 488 8.81 35.50 1.71
CA LYS A 488 9.65 34.93 2.76
C LYS A 488 9.24 33.53 3.23
N ILE A 489 8.22 32.98 2.62
CA ILE A 489 7.66 31.67 3.04
C ILE A 489 8.70 30.54 2.93
N SER A 490 9.59 30.59 1.94
CA SER A 490 10.64 29.58 1.78
C SER A 490 11.58 29.51 2.99
N GLN A 491 11.97 30.67 3.54
CA GLN A 491 12.80 30.72 4.73
C GLN A 491 12.03 30.27 5.98
N GLY A 492 10.77 30.68 6.10
CA GLY A 492 9.90 30.22 7.17
C GLY A 492 9.72 28.69 7.15
N ILE A 493 9.60 28.08 5.97
CA ILE A 493 9.54 26.62 5.80
C ILE A 493 10.85 25.97 6.29
N VAL A 494 12.01 26.51 5.94
CA VAL A 494 13.31 25.99 6.41
C VAL A 494 13.38 25.99 7.93
N ASN A 495 13.04 27.12 8.57
CA ASN A 495 13.02 27.22 10.03
C ASN A 495 12.02 26.24 10.68
N PHE A 496 10.86 26.04 10.05
CA PHE A 496 9.87 25.08 10.52
C PHE A 496 10.39 23.63 10.43
N ILE A 497 11.08 23.27 9.35
CA ILE A 497 11.69 21.95 9.21
C ILE A 497 12.73 21.72 10.31
N VAL A 498 13.62 22.68 10.54
CA VAL A 498 14.65 22.60 11.59
C VAL A 498 14.04 22.41 12.97
N GLU A 499 12.98 23.17 13.27
CA GLU A 499 12.26 23.06 14.56
C GLU A 499 11.64 21.68 14.76
N LYS A 500 11.04 21.09 13.71
CA LYS A 500 10.22 19.89 13.85
C LYS A 500 10.98 18.57 13.68
N ILE A 501 11.91 18.49 12.74
CA ILE A 501 12.63 17.25 12.43
C ILE A 501 14.16 17.40 12.49
N GLY A 502 14.65 18.63 12.60
CA GLY A 502 16.07 18.92 12.82
C GLY A 502 16.83 19.41 11.60
N GLU A 503 18.00 19.97 11.89
CA GLU A 503 18.91 20.56 10.91
C GLU A 503 19.40 19.61 9.80
N PRO A 504 19.63 18.30 10.03
CA PRO A 504 20.07 17.38 8.97
C PRO A 504 19.15 17.31 7.76
N PHE A 505 17.89 17.66 7.91
CA PHE A 505 16.89 17.58 6.84
C PHE A 505 16.81 18.82 5.94
N ILE A 506 17.61 19.82 6.20
CA ILE A 506 17.77 21.00 5.32
C ILE A 506 19.14 21.03 4.62
N ILE A 507 20.10 20.25 5.11
CA ILE A 507 21.44 20.17 4.53
C ILE A 507 21.40 19.10 3.43
N PRO A 508 21.59 19.47 2.16
CA PRO A 508 21.66 18.48 1.10
C PRO A 508 22.82 17.51 1.37
N PRO A 509 22.61 16.20 1.27
CA PRO A 509 23.69 15.26 1.43
C PRO A 509 24.78 15.50 0.38
N THR A 510 26.04 15.54 0.82
CA THR A 510 27.18 15.63 -0.08
C THR A 510 27.24 14.36 -0.93
N PHE A 511 27.56 14.53 -2.21
CA PHE A 511 27.74 13.38 -3.10
C PHE A 511 28.90 12.50 -2.60
N ASP A 512 28.63 11.22 -2.40
CA ASP A 512 29.59 10.20 -2.01
C ASP A 512 29.52 9.03 -2.99
N LEU A 513 30.54 8.89 -3.83
CA LEU A 513 30.60 7.84 -4.84
C LEU A 513 30.68 6.45 -4.22
N THR A 514 31.38 6.31 -3.08
CA THR A 514 31.55 5.03 -2.38
C THR A 514 30.22 4.52 -1.84
N LYS A 515 29.42 5.40 -1.19
CA LYS A 515 28.07 5.06 -0.74
C LYS A 515 27.17 4.71 -1.92
N SER A 516 27.20 5.52 -3.00
CA SER A 516 26.39 5.29 -4.19
C SER A 516 26.73 3.98 -4.89
N PHE A 517 28.03 3.62 -4.94
CA PHE A 517 28.47 2.36 -5.53
C PHE A 517 27.96 1.13 -4.75
N LYS A 518 27.94 1.20 -3.42
CA LYS A 518 27.41 0.10 -2.58
C LYS A 518 25.92 -0.16 -2.83
N ASP A 519 25.18 0.87 -3.22
CA ASP A 519 23.75 0.76 -3.56
C ASP A 519 23.50 0.24 -4.99
N SER A 520 24.56 0.15 -5.81
CA SER A 520 24.48 -0.36 -7.19
C SER A 520 24.59 -1.88 -7.25
N SER A 521 24.04 -2.46 -8.30
CA SER A 521 24.16 -3.88 -8.60
C SER A 521 24.29 -4.10 -10.11
N VAL A 522 24.56 -5.34 -10.53
CA VAL A 522 24.60 -5.70 -11.97
C VAL A 522 23.31 -5.33 -12.70
N THR A 523 22.18 -5.34 -11.99
CA THR A 523 20.86 -5.03 -12.54
C THR A 523 20.39 -3.59 -12.23
N SER A 524 21.12 -2.84 -11.41
CA SER A 524 20.78 -1.48 -10.98
C SER A 524 21.98 -0.55 -11.19
N PRO A 525 22.22 -0.08 -12.45
CA PRO A 525 23.33 0.80 -12.76
C PRO A 525 23.13 2.20 -12.16
N LEU A 526 24.23 2.89 -11.84
CA LEU A 526 24.22 4.29 -11.46
C LEU A 526 24.17 5.18 -12.70
N ILE A 527 23.25 6.13 -12.72
CA ILE A 527 23.11 7.13 -13.76
C ILE A 527 23.40 8.50 -13.15
N PHE A 528 24.44 9.19 -13.66
CA PHE A 528 24.77 10.53 -13.24
C PHE A 528 24.14 11.54 -14.18
N VAL A 529 23.25 12.39 -13.66
CA VAL A 529 22.72 13.55 -14.38
C VAL A 529 23.61 14.73 -14.06
N LEU A 530 24.39 15.19 -15.03
CA LEU A 530 25.42 16.20 -14.83
C LEU A 530 24.90 17.60 -15.19
N SER A 531 25.23 18.57 -14.35
CA SER A 531 25.09 19.98 -14.69
C SER A 531 26.19 20.41 -15.67
N THR A 532 25.94 21.46 -16.45
CA THR A 532 26.93 22.00 -17.38
C THR A 532 28.21 22.40 -16.64
N GLY A 533 29.35 21.82 -17.04
CA GLY A 533 30.66 22.07 -16.42
C GLY A 533 31.04 21.11 -15.29
N SER A 534 30.19 20.15 -14.92
CA SER A 534 30.55 19.10 -13.96
C SER A 534 31.33 17.98 -14.65
N ASP A 535 32.46 17.58 -14.08
CA ASP A 535 33.26 16.45 -14.54
C ASP A 535 33.48 15.42 -13.40
N PRO A 536 32.70 14.35 -13.34
CA PRO A 536 32.85 13.32 -12.32
C PRO A 536 33.96 12.30 -12.64
N VAL A 537 34.61 12.40 -13.82
CA VAL A 537 35.57 11.40 -14.28
C VAL A 537 36.78 11.32 -13.35
N SER A 538 37.25 12.47 -12.85
CA SER A 538 38.36 12.53 -11.91
C SER A 538 38.06 11.82 -10.59
N ASP A 539 36.86 12.01 -10.05
CA ASP A 539 36.42 11.33 -8.82
C ASP A 539 36.21 9.84 -9.07
N TYR A 540 35.68 9.47 -10.24
CA TYR A 540 35.52 8.07 -10.63
C TYR A 540 36.87 7.35 -10.76
N LEU A 541 37.89 7.96 -11.39
CA LEU A 541 39.21 7.36 -11.54
C LEU A 541 39.87 7.18 -10.17
N ARG A 542 39.82 8.17 -9.28
CA ARG A 542 40.30 8.05 -7.92
C ARG A 542 39.63 6.92 -7.15
N PHE A 543 38.30 6.82 -7.26
CA PHE A 543 37.53 5.74 -6.65
C PHE A 543 37.91 4.35 -7.23
N ALA A 544 38.10 4.25 -8.55
CA ALA A 544 38.55 3.00 -9.19
C ALA A 544 39.95 2.57 -8.71
N GLU A 545 40.86 3.51 -8.48
CA GLU A 545 42.18 3.25 -7.86
C GLU A 545 42.02 2.75 -6.43
N GLU A 546 41.21 3.39 -5.59
CA GLU A 546 40.90 2.95 -4.24
C GLU A 546 40.35 1.52 -4.18
N MET A 547 39.53 1.15 -5.16
CA MET A 547 38.95 -0.18 -5.30
C MET A 547 39.85 -1.20 -6.00
N ASN A 548 41.10 -0.84 -6.33
CA ASN A 548 42.04 -1.66 -7.11
C ASN A 548 41.50 -2.11 -8.48
N MET A 549 40.66 -1.32 -9.09
CA MET A 549 40.06 -1.55 -10.42
C MET A 549 40.70 -0.68 -11.52
N SER A 550 41.83 -0.02 -11.24
CA SER A 550 42.52 0.80 -12.20
C SER A 550 43.21 -0.06 -13.27
N LYS A 551 42.65 -0.06 -14.48
CA LYS A 551 43.33 -0.46 -15.72
C LYS A 551 42.93 0.45 -16.86
#